data_2e91c620d10b88982fc6321b32d65742
#
_entry.id   2e91c620d10b88982fc6321b32d65742
#
_cell.length_a   1.000
_cell.length_b   1.000
_cell.length_c   1.000
_cell.angle_alpha   90.00
_cell.angle_beta   90.00
_cell.angle_gamma   90.00
#
_symmetry.space_group_name_H-M   'P 1'
#
loop_
_entity.id
_entity.type
_entity.pdbx_description
1 polymer ?
#
loop_
_entity_poly.entity_id
_entity_poly.type
_entity_poly.pdbx_seq_one_letter_code
_entity_poly.pdbx_strand_id
1 'polypeptide(L)'
;MRFSVLAAALVGVFAMAAPAQARDICTLIADPATRTVLHEEGDCQTRVTPASTFKVALAVMAYDAGIITSAHEPKLPFRDGYADWGGDSWRRDTDPAMWMENSTVWYSQLLAEMLGAEGLTAYGQKFGYGNADFAGDAGKDNGLERSWISSSLKISPLEQAGFVAALVDGKLPVSQAAMAGAMELVQQGGMSGGWTLQGKTGSAFPRMADGNFDRARGWGWYVGWAEKGNQRLIFVRLAQDEQRHSVSGGLRARDKLLEDWAGLMAGLGGR
;
A
#
# COMPACT_ATOMS: atom_id res chain seq x y z
N MET A 1 12.90 77.63 6.07
CA MET A 1 12.91 76.32 6.73
C MET A 1 12.20 75.34 5.81
N ARG A 2 12.96 74.43 5.20
CA ARG A 2 12.39 73.37 4.31
C ARG A 2 12.48 72.07 5.10
N PHE A 3 11.33 71.45 5.39
CA PHE A 3 11.26 70.16 6.00
C PHE A 3 11.24 69.08 4.89
N SER A 4 12.29 68.26 4.83
CA SER A 4 12.33 67.05 3.99
C SER A 4 11.73 65.90 4.75
N VAL A 5 10.64 65.33 4.24
CA VAL A 5 10.04 64.08 4.78
C VAL A 5 10.69 62.91 4.08
N LEU A 6 11.45 62.10 4.81
CA LEU A 6 11.93 60.80 4.33
C LEU A 6 10.80 59.77 4.47
N ALA A 7 10.34 59.21 3.34
CA ALA A 7 9.44 58.08 3.31
C ALA A 7 10.30 56.79 3.37
N ALA A 8 10.19 56.04 4.45
CA ALA A 8 10.78 54.71 4.60
C ALA A 8 9.84 53.68 3.94
N ALA A 9 10.27 53.05 2.88
CA ALA A 9 9.59 51.97 2.24
C ALA A 9 9.86 50.66 3.01
N LEU A 10 8.86 50.11 3.69
CA LEU A 10 8.91 48.74 4.24
C LEU A 10 8.79 47.72 3.09
N VAL A 11 9.86 47.04 2.76
CA VAL A 11 9.83 45.86 1.88
C VAL A 11 9.40 44.66 2.73
N GLY A 12 8.14 44.26 2.63
CA GLY A 12 7.63 43.05 3.23
C GLY A 12 8.19 41.82 2.50
N VAL A 13 9.06 41.05 3.14
CA VAL A 13 9.48 39.74 2.65
C VAL A 13 8.35 38.75 2.89
N PHE A 14 7.59 38.43 1.84
CA PHE A 14 6.66 37.32 1.87
C PHE A 14 7.49 36.02 1.82
N ALA A 15 7.65 35.36 2.96
CA ALA A 15 8.12 33.99 2.99
C ALA A 15 7.04 33.10 2.36
N MET A 16 7.26 32.64 1.14
CA MET A 16 6.44 31.58 0.55
C MET A 16 6.68 30.31 1.37
N ALA A 17 5.70 29.89 2.17
CA ALA A 17 5.71 28.58 2.80
C ALA A 17 5.71 27.53 1.68
N ALA A 18 6.77 26.70 1.61
CA ALA A 18 6.78 25.55 0.73
C ALA A 18 5.57 24.66 1.07
N PRO A 19 4.89 24.10 0.08
CA PRO A 19 3.80 23.18 0.34
C PRO A 19 4.32 22.04 1.22
N ALA A 20 3.68 21.78 2.36
CA ALA A 20 4.03 20.66 3.23
C ALA A 20 3.89 19.37 2.43
N GLN A 21 5.00 18.73 2.15
CA GLN A 21 5.05 17.43 1.48
C GLN A 21 4.75 16.35 2.51
N ALA A 22 4.19 15.21 2.06
CA ALA A 22 4.09 14.04 2.90
C ALA A 22 5.49 13.65 3.38
N ARG A 23 5.62 13.33 4.68
CA ARG A 23 6.88 12.85 5.24
C ARG A 23 7.12 11.41 4.81
N ASP A 24 8.23 11.12 4.17
CA ASP A 24 8.66 9.75 3.92
C ASP A 24 8.99 9.08 5.27
N ILE A 25 8.27 8.00 5.56
CA ILE A 25 8.48 7.20 6.78
C ILE A 25 9.54 6.15 6.51
N CYS A 26 9.40 5.40 5.41
CA CYS A 26 10.34 4.37 5.01
C CYS A 26 10.42 4.26 3.49
N THR A 27 11.66 4.16 2.99
CA THR A 27 11.98 3.68 1.64
C THR A 27 12.90 2.49 1.77
N LEU A 28 12.49 1.35 1.21
CA LEU A 28 13.25 0.10 1.29
C LEU A 28 13.35 -0.55 -0.09
N ILE A 29 14.56 -0.97 -0.46
CA ILE A 29 14.85 -1.82 -1.63
C ILE A 29 15.55 -3.08 -1.13
N ALA A 30 15.12 -4.25 -1.61
CA ALA A 30 15.70 -5.53 -1.25
C ALA A 30 15.85 -6.45 -2.45
N ASP A 31 16.81 -7.35 -2.37
CA ASP A 31 16.98 -8.47 -3.29
C ASP A 31 16.06 -9.62 -2.85
N PRO A 32 15.11 -10.11 -3.69
CA PRO A 32 14.20 -11.16 -3.30
C PRO A 32 14.89 -12.52 -3.10
N ALA A 33 15.93 -12.84 -3.88
CA ALA A 33 16.58 -14.14 -3.85
C ALA A 33 17.43 -14.32 -2.58
N THR A 34 18.18 -13.29 -2.19
CA THR A 34 19.05 -13.30 -1.00
C THR A 34 18.35 -12.75 0.24
N ARG A 35 17.23 -12.05 0.08
CA ARG A 35 16.51 -11.27 1.11
C ARG A 35 17.37 -10.18 1.76
N THR A 36 18.44 -9.78 1.07
CA THR A 36 19.31 -8.70 1.53
C THR A 36 18.63 -7.36 1.30
N VAL A 37 18.59 -6.53 2.34
CA VAL A 37 18.20 -5.13 2.21
C VAL A 37 19.36 -4.37 1.57
N LEU A 38 19.11 -3.82 0.39
CA LEU A 38 20.09 -3.07 -0.41
C LEU A 38 20.04 -1.57 -0.11
N HIS A 39 18.86 -1.07 0.25
CA HIS A 39 18.65 0.32 0.66
C HIS A 39 17.57 0.36 1.74
N GLU A 40 17.81 1.08 2.81
CA GLU A 40 16.85 1.34 3.88
C GLU A 40 17.03 2.78 4.35
N GLU A 41 15.94 3.55 4.33
CA GLU A 41 15.90 4.93 4.79
C GLU A 41 14.64 5.16 5.62
N GLY A 42 14.81 5.76 6.80
CA GLY A 42 13.73 6.09 7.73
C GLY A 42 13.33 4.93 8.65
N ASP A 43 12.10 4.97 9.17
CA ASP A 43 11.55 3.95 10.07
C ASP A 43 10.85 2.84 9.26
N CYS A 44 11.58 1.78 9.00
CA CYS A 44 11.08 0.62 8.28
C CYS A 44 10.57 -0.51 9.20
N GLN A 45 10.58 -0.32 10.52
CA GLN A 45 10.23 -1.36 11.50
C GLN A 45 8.89 -1.13 12.20
N THR A 46 8.43 0.12 12.31
CA THR A 46 7.15 0.40 12.94
C THR A 46 5.98 -0.12 12.10
N ARG A 47 5.13 -0.92 12.73
CA ARG A 47 3.93 -1.49 12.12
C ARG A 47 2.81 -0.47 12.05
N VAL A 48 2.23 -0.28 10.87
CA VAL A 48 1.00 0.49 10.66
C VAL A 48 -0.02 -0.34 9.86
N THR A 49 -1.23 0.16 9.69
CA THR A 49 -2.27 -0.52 8.90
C THR A 49 -1.80 -0.72 7.44
N PRO A 50 -1.93 -1.92 6.85
CA PRO A 50 -1.54 -2.17 5.46
C PRO A 50 -2.44 -1.49 4.43
N ALA A 51 -3.66 -1.17 4.80
CA ALA A 51 -4.68 -0.69 3.88
C ALA A 51 -4.83 -1.61 2.65
N SER A 52 -4.96 -1.05 1.45
CA SER A 52 -5.16 -1.83 0.24
C SER A 52 -3.93 -2.62 -0.25
N THR A 53 -2.74 -2.48 0.38
CA THR A 53 -1.62 -3.39 0.07
C THR A 53 -1.90 -4.81 0.54
N PHE A 54 -2.77 -5.00 1.56
CA PHE A 54 -3.24 -6.31 2.00
C PHE A 54 -3.91 -7.12 0.88
N LYS A 55 -4.45 -6.48 -0.17
CA LYS A 55 -5.06 -7.17 -1.30
C LYS A 55 -4.12 -8.17 -1.99
N VAL A 56 -2.80 -7.91 -1.97
CA VAL A 56 -1.82 -8.85 -2.54
C VAL A 56 -1.80 -10.16 -1.73
N ALA A 57 -1.75 -10.07 -0.40
CA ALA A 57 -1.82 -11.25 0.46
C ALA A 57 -3.19 -11.94 0.37
N LEU A 58 -4.28 -11.17 0.35
CA LEU A 58 -5.64 -11.70 0.21
C LEU A 58 -5.85 -12.41 -1.13
N ALA A 59 -5.22 -11.93 -2.22
CA ALA A 59 -5.25 -12.61 -3.52
C ALA A 59 -4.56 -13.99 -3.43
N VAL A 60 -3.38 -14.07 -2.82
CA VAL A 60 -2.69 -15.35 -2.61
C VAL A 60 -3.55 -16.32 -1.79
N MET A 61 -4.15 -15.84 -0.69
CA MET A 61 -5.05 -16.64 0.15
C MET A 61 -6.25 -17.16 -0.63
N ALA A 62 -6.90 -16.28 -1.40
CA ALA A 62 -8.10 -16.62 -2.15
C ALA A 62 -7.83 -17.58 -3.34
N TYR A 63 -6.69 -17.44 -4.02
CA TYR A 63 -6.27 -18.41 -5.03
C TYR A 63 -5.93 -19.78 -4.42
N ASP A 64 -5.18 -19.81 -3.30
CA ASP A 64 -4.79 -21.08 -2.65
C ASP A 64 -6.00 -21.82 -2.07
N ALA A 65 -6.99 -21.08 -1.59
CA ALA A 65 -8.27 -21.62 -1.13
C ALA A 65 -9.25 -22.00 -2.28
N GLY A 66 -8.88 -21.75 -3.56
CA GLY A 66 -9.75 -22.03 -4.70
C GLY A 66 -10.97 -21.11 -4.83
N ILE A 67 -10.99 -19.99 -4.10
CA ILE A 67 -12.07 -18.98 -4.17
C ILE A 67 -11.91 -18.15 -5.46
N ILE A 68 -10.68 -17.72 -5.77
CA ILE A 68 -10.33 -17.12 -7.07
C ILE A 68 -9.76 -18.23 -7.94
N THR A 69 -10.29 -18.38 -9.16
CA THR A 69 -9.87 -19.43 -10.11
C THR A 69 -9.18 -18.87 -11.33
N SER A 70 -9.36 -17.57 -11.61
CA SER A 70 -8.66 -16.84 -12.68
C SER A 70 -8.69 -15.34 -12.41
N ALA A 71 -8.03 -14.55 -13.26
CA ALA A 71 -8.09 -13.09 -13.20
C ALA A 71 -9.51 -12.51 -13.39
N HIS A 72 -10.46 -13.33 -13.91
CA HIS A 72 -11.82 -12.90 -14.22
C HIS A 72 -12.91 -13.70 -13.49
N GLU A 73 -12.53 -14.67 -12.63
CA GLU A 73 -13.49 -15.48 -11.85
C GLU A 73 -13.06 -15.60 -10.38
N PRO A 74 -14.02 -15.40 -9.43
CA PRO A 74 -15.45 -15.16 -9.66
C PRO A 74 -15.73 -13.68 -9.99
N LYS A 75 -16.65 -13.43 -10.92
CA LYS A 75 -17.24 -12.11 -11.12
C LYS A 75 -18.45 -11.96 -10.18
N LEU A 76 -18.33 -11.07 -9.20
CA LEU A 76 -19.34 -10.85 -8.17
C LEU A 76 -20.15 -9.57 -8.46
N PRO A 77 -21.48 -9.61 -8.28
CA PRO A 77 -22.33 -8.44 -8.50
C PRO A 77 -22.20 -7.44 -7.35
N PHE A 78 -22.18 -6.15 -7.70
CA PHE A 78 -22.36 -5.08 -6.70
C PHE A 78 -23.78 -5.13 -6.13
N ARG A 79 -23.93 -4.85 -4.84
CA ARG A 79 -25.23 -4.76 -4.16
C ARG A 79 -25.29 -3.49 -3.31
N ASP A 80 -26.48 -2.93 -3.17
CA ASP A 80 -26.72 -1.82 -2.27
C ASP A 80 -26.32 -2.20 -0.83
N GLY A 81 -25.67 -1.26 -0.13
CA GLY A 81 -25.13 -1.49 1.20
C GLY A 81 -23.65 -1.92 1.23
N TYR A 82 -23.08 -2.33 0.11
CA TYR A 82 -21.64 -2.57 0.02
C TYR A 82 -20.84 -1.27 0.11
N ALA A 83 -19.57 -1.37 0.51
CA ALA A 83 -18.63 -0.26 0.54
C ALA A 83 -18.49 0.38 -0.85
N ASP A 84 -18.87 1.65 -1.00
CA ASP A 84 -18.96 2.34 -2.29
C ASP A 84 -18.22 3.68 -2.37
N TRP A 85 -17.45 4.03 -1.34
CA TRP A 85 -16.71 5.30 -1.29
C TRP A 85 -15.63 5.48 -2.35
N GLY A 86 -15.30 4.45 -3.12
CA GLY A 86 -14.44 4.51 -4.30
C GLY A 86 -15.14 5.05 -5.54
N GLY A 87 -16.43 5.42 -5.44
CA GLY A 87 -17.21 6.00 -6.53
C GLY A 87 -17.70 4.96 -7.55
N ASP A 88 -18.00 5.43 -8.77
CA ASP A 88 -18.66 4.60 -9.80
C ASP A 88 -17.85 3.38 -10.22
N SER A 89 -16.52 3.42 -10.09
CA SER A 89 -15.68 2.24 -10.37
C SER A 89 -15.94 1.06 -9.43
N TRP A 90 -16.55 1.31 -8.24
CA TRP A 90 -16.91 0.28 -7.28
C TRP A 90 -18.38 -0.17 -7.38
N ARG A 91 -19.27 0.64 -7.98
CA ARG A 91 -20.71 0.37 -8.08
C ARG A 91 -21.07 -0.47 -9.30
N ARG A 92 -20.28 -1.53 -9.55
CA ARG A 92 -20.49 -2.44 -10.69
C ARG A 92 -20.02 -3.85 -10.37
N ASP A 93 -20.49 -4.81 -11.15
CA ASP A 93 -19.98 -6.18 -11.10
C ASP A 93 -18.47 -6.17 -11.28
N THR A 94 -17.77 -6.86 -10.40
CA THR A 94 -16.31 -6.81 -10.27
C THR A 94 -15.75 -8.22 -10.30
N ASP A 95 -14.71 -8.42 -11.08
CA ASP A 95 -13.85 -9.61 -11.09
C ASP A 95 -12.52 -9.36 -10.37
N PRO A 96 -11.66 -10.38 -10.16
CA PRO A 96 -10.38 -10.21 -9.46
C PRO A 96 -9.45 -9.16 -10.09
N ALA A 97 -9.38 -9.06 -11.42
CA ALA A 97 -8.56 -8.05 -12.11
C ALA A 97 -9.09 -6.63 -11.82
N MET A 98 -10.39 -6.41 -12.00
CA MET A 98 -11.05 -5.13 -11.68
C MET A 98 -10.94 -4.78 -10.19
N TRP A 99 -11.06 -5.77 -9.30
CA TRP A 99 -10.88 -5.60 -7.85
C TRP A 99 -9.49 -5.06 -7.51
N MET A 100 -8.43 -5.67 -8.06
CA MET A 100 -7.06 -5.26 -7.80
C MET A 100 -6.78 -3.88 -8.40
N GLU A 101 -7.23 -3.62 -9.62
CA GLU A 101 -7.08 -2.36 -10.34
C GLU A 101 -7.76 -1.19 -9.62
N ASN A 102 -9.06 -1.32 -9.36
CA ASN A 102 -9.85 -0.26 -8.74
C ASN A 102 -9.72 -0.24 -7.21
N SER A 103 -8.98 -1.19 -6.64
CA SER A 103 -8.80 -1.32 -5.20
C SER A 103 -10.13 -1.47 -4.43
N THR A 104 -11.12 -2.15 -5.03
CA THR A 104 -12.50 -2.29 -4.54
C THR A 104 -12.55 -2.95 -3.17
N VAL A 105 -13.08 -2.25 -2.15
CA VAL A 105 -13.09 -2.77 -0.78
C VAL A 105 -14.15 -3.84 -0.57
N TRP A 106 -15.37 -3.64 -1.05
CA TRP A 106 -16.44 -4.62 -0.86
C TRP A 106 -16.08 -6.03 -1.41
N TYR A 107 -15.36 -6.08 -2.51
CA TYR A 107 -14.88 -7.37 -3.05
C TYR A 107 -13.87 -8.03 -2.09
N SER A 108 -12.98 -7.25 -1.46
CA SER A 108 -12.08 -7.76 -0.41
C SER A 108 -12.86 -8.29 0.79
N GLN A 109 -13.94 -7.63 1.19
CA GLN A 109 -14.80 -8.05 2.30
C GLN A 109 -15.46 -9.39 2.00
N LEU A 110 -16.00 -9.58 0.79
CA LEU A 110 -16.58 -10.86 0.38
C LEU A 110 -15.54 -11.98 0.32
N LEU A 111 -14.32 -11.72 -0.18
CA LEU A 111 -13.25 -12.71 -0.14
C LEU A 111 -12.86 -13.08 1.30
N ALA A 112 -12.81 -12.08 2.19
CA ALA A 112 -12.52 -12.30 3.61
C ALA A 112 -13.62 -13.12 4.29
N GLU A 113 -14.89 -12.85 3.98
CA GLU A 113 -16.04 -13.64 4.44
C GLU A 113 -15.96 -15.10 3.96
N MET A 114 -15.64 -15.33 2.68
CA MET A 114 -15.47 -16.67 2.12
C MET A 114 -14.32 -17.45 2.75
N LEU A 115 -13.24 -16.78 3.14
CA LEU A 115 -12.10 -17.38 3.87
C LEU A 115 -12.43 -17.63 5.35
N GLY A 116 -13.27 -16.80 5.94
CA GLY A 116 -13.59 -16.79 7.37
C GLY A 116 -12.45 -16.28 8.25
N ALA A 117 -12.77 -15.98 9.51
CA ALA A 117 -11.80 -15.42 10.46
C ALA A 117 -10.63 -16.39 10.76
N GLU A 118 -10.94 -17.67 10.89
CA GLU A 118 -9.93 -18.73 11.12
C GLU A 118 -8.99 -18.85 9.91
N GLY A 119 -9.54 -18.86 8.68
CA GLY A 119 -8.77 -18.94 7.45
C GLY A 119 -7.82 -17.76 7.28
N LEU A 120 -8.32 -16.51 7.47
CA LEU A 120 -7.49 -15.31 7.42
C LEU A 120 -6.36 -15.36 8.44
N THR A 121 -6.65 -15.77 9.71
CA THR A 121 -5.66 -15.86 10.77
C THR A 121 -4.60 -16.91 10.46
N ALA A 122 -5.02 -18.10 10.02
CA ALA A 122 -4.12 -19.19 9.65
C ALA A 122 -3.17 -18.78 8.51
N TYR A 123 -3.69 -18.17 7.45
CA TYR A 123 -2.86 -17.67 6.36
C TYR A 123 -1.95 -16.51 6.82
N GLY A 124 -2.46 -15.57 7.61
CA GLY A 124 -1.67 -14.46 8.13
C GLY A 124 -0.46 -14.94 8.93
N GLN A 125 -0.67 -15.92 9.81
CA GLN A 125 0.40 -16.59 10.59
C GLN A 125 1.35 -17.36 9.68
N LYS A 126 0.81 -18.14 8.74
CA LYS A 126 1.57 -18.94 7.78
C LYS A 126 2.50 -18.09 6.91
N PHE A 127 2.09 -16.87 6.58
CA PHE A 127 2.88 -15.92 5.79
C PHE A 127 3.80 -15.04 6.65
N GLY A 128 3.66 -15.04 7.97
CA GLY A 128 4.32 -14.05 8.84
C GLY A 128 3.88 -12.63 8.51
N TYR A 129 2.61 -12.43 8.15
CA TYR A 129 2.10 -11.14 7.68
C TYR A 129 1.81 -10.21 8.84
N GLY A 130 2.81 -9.42 9.23
CA GLY A 130 2.71 -8.46 10.32
C GLY A 130 2.32 -9.10 11.65
N ASN A 131 1.32 -8.53 12.33
CA ASN A 131 0.80 -9.09 13.59
C ASN A 131 -0.24 -10.20 13.39
N ALA A 132 -0.66 -10.48 12.16
CA ALA A 132 -1.70 -11.45 11.80
C ALA A 132 -2.99 -11.32 12.65
N ASP A 133 -3.33 -10.09 13.06
CA ASP A 133 -4.50 -9.79 13.88
C ASP A 133 -5.68 -9.35 13.00
N PHE A 134 -6.65 -10.20 12.85
CA PHE A 134 -7.87 -9.98 12.06
C PHE A 134 -9.12 -9.75 12.93
N ALA A 135 -8.96 -9.40 14.21
CA ALA A 135 -10.10 -9.20 15.12
C ALA A 135 -10.97 -7.97 14.74
N GLY A 136 -10.40 -7.00 14.04
CA GLY A 136 -11.12 -5.77 13.71
C GLY A 136 -11.05 -4.70 14.81
N ASP A 137 -12.04 -3.81 14.83
CA ASP A 137 -12.12 -2.74 15.82
C ASP A 137 -12.52 -3.31 17.19
N ALA A 138 -11.89 -2.86 18.26
CA ALA A 138 -12.18 -3.33 19.61
C ALA A 138 -13.68 -3.19 19.96
N GLY A 139 -14.27 -4.29 20.42
CA GLY A 139 -15.69 -4.36 20.76
C GLY A 139 -16.65 -4.32 19.57
N LYS A 140 -16.15 -4.48 18.33
CA LYS A 140 -16.92 -4.64 17.10
C LYS A 140 -16.63 -6.01 16.49
N ASP A 141 -17.64 -6.70 16.06
CA ASP A 141 -17.48 -7.95 15.31
C ASP A 141 -17.35 -7.61 13.81
N ASN A 142 -16.23 -6.97 13.43
CA ASN A 142 -16.03 -6.45 12.07
C ASN A 142 -14.65 -6.78 11.49
N GLY A 143 -14.01 -7.84 11.98
CA GLY A 143 -12.67 -8.24 11.55
C GLY A 143 -12.57 -8.54 10.05
N LEU A 144 -13.57 -9.23 9.50
CA LEU A 144 -13.65 -9.58 8.08
C LEU A 144 -13.88 -8.38 7.15
N GLU A 145 -14.33 -7.27 7.71
CA GLU A 145 -14.63 -6.05 6.95
C GLU A 145 -13.54 -4.98 7.11
N ARG A 146 -12.89 -4.94 8.28
CA ARG A 146 -12.14 -3.75 8.70
C ARG A 146 -10.72 -4.01 9.14
N SER A 147 -10.30 -5.23 9.47
CA SER A 147 -9.00 -5.48 10.12
C SER A 147 -7.82 -4.78 9.43
N TRP A 148 -7.78 -4.76 8.11
CA TRP A 148 -6.72 -4.11 7.30
C TRP A 148 -6.97 -2.60 7.02
N ILE A 149 -8.11 -2.04 7.43
CA ILE A 149 -8.51 -0.64 7.18
C ILE A 149 -8.48 0.14 8.49
N SER A 150 -7.31 0.62 8.89
CA SER A 150 -7.11 1.43 10.11
C SER A 150 -7.62 0.74 11.39
N SER A 151 -7.39 -0.57 11.50
CA SER A 151 -7.88 -1.39 12.59
C SER A 151 -6.79 -2.33 13.14
N SER A 152 -7.11 -3.59 13.46
CA SER A 152 -6.24 -4.51 14.20
C SER A 152 -5.01 -4.98 13.42
N LEU A 153 -5.15 -5.26 12.11
CA LEU A 153 -4.03 -5.73 11.29
C LEU A 153 -3.01 -4.63 11.06
N LYS A 154 -1.76 -4.93 11.41
CA LYS A 154 -0.62 -4.01 11.25
C LYS A 154 0.58 -4.76 10.71
N ILE A 155 1.36 -4.09 9.85
CA ILE A 155 2.56 -4.62 9.24
C ILE A 155 3.59 -3.50 9.08
N SER A 156 4.88 -3.82 9.21
CA SER A 156 5.96 -2.89 8.97
C SER A 156 6.41 -2.93 7.49
N PRO A 157 7.10 -1.89 7.01
CA PRO A 157 7.72 -1.91 5.68
C PRO A 157 8.67 -3.09 5.47
N LEU A 158 9.45 -3.44 6.48
CA LEU A 158 10.38 -4.57 6.41
C LEU A 158 9.63 -5.90 6.27
N GLU A 159 8.53 -6.10 7.01
CA GLU A 159 7.69 -7.29 6.90
C GLU A 159 6.95 -7.35 5.56
N GLN A 160 6.49 -6.21 5.03
CA GLN A 160 5.93 -6.13 3.67
C GLN A 160 6.96 -6.56 2.62
N ALA A 161 8.21 -6.08 2.72
CA ALA A 161 9.28 -6.47 1.82
C ALA A 161 9.56 -7.98 1.90
N GLY A 162 9.60 -8.54 3.11
CA GLY A 162 9.77 -9.97 3.34
C GLY A 162 8.67 -10.83 2.71
N PHE A 163 7.40 -10.41 2.86
CA PHE A 163 6.26 -11.08 2.25
C PHE A 163 6.32 -11.02 0.72
N VAL A 164 6.56 -9.83 0.13
CA VAL A 164 6.64 -9.69 -1.33
C VAL A 164 7.84 -10.47 -1.89
N ALA A 165 8.99 -10.46 -1.21
CA ALA A 165 10.15 -11.25 -1.60
C ALA A 165 9.82 -12.75 -1.64
N ALA A 166 9.13 -13.26 -0.62
CA ALA A 166 8.72 -14.66 -0.59
C ALA A 166 7.70 -15.00 -1.69
N LEU A 167 6.80 -14.06 -2.02
CA LEU A 167 5.84 -14.22 -3.11
C LEU A 167 6.54 -14.32 -4.47
N VAL A 168 7.38 -13.34 -4.82
CA VAL A 168 8.02 -13.28 -6.16
C VAL A 168 9.11 -14.34 -6.35
N ASP A 169 9.68 -14.86 -5.27
CA ASP A 169 10.65 -15.97 -5.28
C ASP A 169 9.98 -17.36 -5.16
N GLY A 170 8.64 -17.41 -5.15
CA GLY A 170 7.88 -18.64 -5.09
C GLY A 170 8.04 -19.44 -3.78
N LYS A 171 8.35 -18.76 -2.66
CA LYS A 171 8.67 -19.37 -1.36
C LYS A 171 7.58 -19.22 -0.30
N LEU A 172 6.42 -18.63 -0.64
CA LEU A 172 5.29 -18.70 0.28
C LEU A 172 4.81 -20.16 0.41
N PRO A 173 4.36 -20.56 1.59
CA PRO A 173 3.94 -21.96 1.84
C PRO A 173 2.53 -22.26 1.28
N VAL A 174 2.33 -22.01 0.00
CA VAL A 174 1.10 -22.21 -0.79
C VAL A 174 1.45 -22.75 -2.17
N SER A 175 0.46 -23.07 -2.99
CA SER A 175 0.69 -23.57 -4.36
C SER A 175 1.39 -22.52 -5.24
N GLN A 176 2.24 -22.98 -6.17
CA GLN A 176 2.87 -22.10 -7.16
C GLN A 176 1.83 -21.40 -8.04
N ALA A 177 0.73 -22.08 -8.34
CA ALA A 177 -0.39 -21.50 -9.10
C ALA A 177 -1.04 -20.32 -8.35
N ALA A 178 -1.21 -20.42 -7.03
CA ALA A 178 -1.77 -19.34 -6.23
C ALA A 178 -0.86 -18.10 -6.22
N MET A 179 0.45 -18.29 -6.09
CA MET A 179 1.42 -17.19 -6.16
C MET A 179 1.44 -16.53 -7.54
N ALA A 180 1.49 -17.34 -8.62
CA ALA A 180 1.49 -16.83 -9.99
C ALA A 180 0.19 -16.05 -10.31
N GLY A 181 -0.97 -16.59 -9.97
CA GLY A 181 -2.26 -15.92 -10.17
C GLY A 181 -2.38 -14.61 -9.38
N ALA A 182 -1.90 -14.58 -8.15
CA ALA A 182 -1.91 -13.34 -7.36
C ALA A 182 -0.96 -12.28 -7.95
N MET A 183 0.21 -12.67 -8.45
CA MET A 183 1.15 -11.75 -9.11
C MET A 183 0.58 -11.20 -10.43
N GLU A 184 -0.14 -12.02 -11.20
CA GLU A 184 -0.81 -11.59 -12.44
C GLU A 184 -1.82 -10.47 -12.21
N LEU A 185 -2.50 -10.45 -11.06
CA LEU A 185 -3.44 -9.39 -10.70
C LEU A 185 -2.75 -8.06 -10.36
N VAL A 186 -1.47 -8.09 -9.94
CA VAL A 186 -0.76 -6.87 -9.54
C VAL A 186 -0.35 -6.08 -10.76
N GLN A 187 -0.84 -4.85 -10.85
CA GLN A 187 -0.68 -4.03 -12.03
C GLN A 187 0.68 -3.35 -12.13
N GLN A 188 1.07 -3.07 -13.37
CA GLN A 188 2.20 -2.20 -13.64
C GLN A 188 1.87 -0.79 -13.16
N GLY A 189 2.67 -0.30 -12.20
CA GLY A 189 2.49 1.04 -11.61
C GLY A 189 3.25 2.14 -12.34
N GLY A 190 4.22 1.78 -13.21
CA GLY A 190 5.01 2.72 -13.99
C GLY A 190 6.35 2.18 -14.43
N MET A 191 7.09 3.02 -15.16
CA MET A 191 8.47 2.75 -15.60
C MET A 191 9.40 3.89 -15.18
N SER A 192 10.59 3.57 -14.70
CA SER A 192 11.62 4.56 -14.36
C SER A 192 13.02 3.98 -14.55
N GLY A 193 13.93 4.70 -15.20
CA GLY A 193 15.32 4.26 -15.40
C GLY A 193 15.48 2.93 -16.13
N GLY A 194 14.51 2.55 -16.98
CA GLY A 194 14.47 1.25 -17.68
C GLY A 194 13.98 0.08 -16.81
N TRP A 195 13.49 0.35 -15.59
CA TRP A 195 12.79 -0.58 -14.74
C TRP A 195 11.29 -0.48 -14.93
N THR A 196 10.60 -1.62 -14.94
CA THR A 196 9.14 -1.71 -14.83
C THR A 196 8.80 -2.01 -13.39
N LEU A 197 7.99 -1.16 -12.74
CA LEU A 197 7.54 -1.34 -11.37
C LEU A 197 6.13 -1.90 -11.36
N GLN A 198 5.93 -3.01 -10.67
CA GLN A 198 4.63 -3.64 -10.43
C GLN A 198 4.34 -3.57 -8.93
N GLY A 199 3.17 -3.11 -8.56
CA GLY A 199 2.90 -2.95 -7.14
C GLY A 199 1.50 -2.47 -6.81
N LYS A 200 1.17 -2.59 -5.52
CA LYS A 200 -0.12 -2.17 -4.98
C LYS A 200 0.04 -0.94 -4.10
N THR A 201 -0.81 0.05 -4.36
CA THR A 201 -0.97 1.21 -3.48
C THR A 201 -1.91 0.90 -2.32
N GLY A 202 -1.70 1.58 -1.19
CA GLY A 202 -2.59 1.54 -0.04
C GLY A 202 -2.73 2.92 0.59
N SER A 203 -3.93 3.27 1.04
CA SER A 203 -4.20 4.53 1.73
C SER A 203 -5.13 4.28 2.90
N ALA A 204 -4.76 4.79 4.07
CA ALA A 204 -5.57 4.72 5.27
C ALA A 204 -5.28 5.92 6.18
N PHE A 205 -6.07 6.11 7.21
CA PHE A 205 -5.91 7.20 8.15
C PHE A 205 -5.71 6.66 9.57
N PRO A 206 -4.81 7.25 10.37
CA PRO A 206 -4.76 6.95 11.79
C PRO A 206 -6.10 7.23 12.46
N ARG A 207 -6.37 6.54 13.58
CA ARG A 207 -7.48 6.89 14.44
C ARG A 207 -7.03 7.87 15.52
N MET A 208 -7.86 8.88 15.75
CA MET A 208 -7.73 9.77 16.89
C MET A 208 -8.30 9.13 18.16
N ALA A 209 -8.05 9.72 19.32
CA ALA A 209 -8.53 9.20 20.61
C ALA A 209 -10.07 9.08 20.71
N ASP A 210 -10.80 9.89 19.96
CA ASP A 210 -12.27 9.87 19.86
C ASP A 210 -12.80 8.81 18.88
N GLY A 211 -11.89 8.01 18.26
CA GLY A 211 -12.21 6.98 17.27
C GLY A 211 -12.40 7.49 15.83
N ASN A 212 -12.40 8.80 15.59
CA ASN A 212 -12.47 9.39 14.26
C ASN A 212 -11.17 9.20 13.48
N PHE A 213 -11.23 9.34 12.16
CA PHE A 213 -10.04 9.28 11.30
C PHE A 213 -9.32 10.63 11.25
N ASP A 214 -8.02 10.64 11.53
CA ASP A 214 -7.16 11.78 11.27
C ASP A 214 -6.83 11.88 9.78
N ARG A 215 -7.68 12.62 9.07
CA ARG A 215 -7.54 12.78 7.61
C ARG A 215 -6.38 13.71 7.20
N ALA A 216 -5.72 14.37 8.13
CA ALA A 216 -4.53 15.17 7.87
C ALA A 216 -3.24 14.36 8.00
N ARG A 217 -3.30 13.16 8.62
CA ARG A 217 -2.14 12.29 8.89
C ARG A 217 -2.23 10.96 8.15
N GLY A 218 -2.81 10.97 6.95
CA GLY A 218 -3.01 9.76 6.15
C GLY A 218 -1.73 8.99 5.84
N TRP A 219 -1.82 7.66 5.91
CA TRP A 219 -0.77 6.76 5.43
C TRP A 219 -0.87 6.55 3.93
N GLY A 220 0.27 6.57 3.25
CA GLY A 220 0.41 6.22 1.85
C GLY A 220 1.43 5.12 1.65
N TRP A 221 1.01 3.98 1.10
CA TRP A 221 1.84 2.84 0.77
C TRP A 221 1.99 2.67 -0.74
N TYR A 222 3.18 2.26 -1.17
CA TYR A 222 3.40 1.61 -2.47
C TYR A 222 4.38 0.45 -2.27
N VAL A 223 3.93 -0.77 -2.54
CA VAL A 223 4.64 -2.01 -2.24
C VAL A 223 4.60 -2.92 -3.45
N GLY A 224 5.74 -3.51 -3.81
CA GLY A 224 5.80 -4.39 -4.97
C GLY A 224 7.22 -4.78 -5.37
N TRP A 225 7.39 -5.02 -6.66
CA TRP A 225 8.68 -5.39 -7.23
C TRP A 225 8.96 -4.62 -8.53
N ALA A 226 10.23 -4.49 -8.85
CA ALA A 226 10.72 -3.85 -10.06
C ALA A 226 11.53 -4.85 -10.87
N GLU A 227 11.40 -4.80 -12.20
CA GLU A 227 12.08 -5.70 -13.13
C GLU A 227 12.84 -4.91 -14.21
N LYS A 228 14.06 -5.38 -14.52
CA LYS A 228 14.88 -4.88 -15.62
C LYS A 228 15.73 -6.01 -16.17
N GLY A 229 15.40 -6.49 -17.36
CA GLY A 229 16.02 -7.72 -17.89
C GLY A 229 15.80 -8.90 -16.94
N ASN A 230 16.88 -9.52 -16.48
CA ASN A 230 16.83 -10.65 -15.53
C ASN A 230 16.93 -10.19 -14.05
N GLN A 231 17.00 -8.89 -13.80
CA GLN A 231 17.07 -8.37 -12.45
C GLN A 231 15.67 -8.14 -11.89
N ARG A 232 15.48 -8.49 -10.62
CA ARG A 232 14.27 -8.23 -9.86
C ARG A 232 14.64 -7.67 -8.50
N LEU A 233 13.96 -6.61 -8.09
CA LEU A 233 14.12 -5.98 -6.78
C LEU A 233 12.76 -5.79 -6.14
N ILE A 234 12.72 -5.91 -4.81
CA ILE A 234 11.54 -5.55 -4.02
C ILE A 234 11.65 -4.09 -3.64
N PHE A 235 10.52 -3.39 -3.62
CA PHE A 235 10.45 -2.04 -3.09
C PHE A 235 9.28 -1.88 -2.12
N VAL A 236 9.49 -1.03 -1.12
CA VAL A 236 8.44 -0.54 -0.23
C VAL A 236 8.65 0.95 -0.02
N ARG A 237 7.61 1.74 -0.24
CA ARG A 237 7.52 3.13 0.17
C ARG A 237 6.34 3.28 1.13
N LEU A 238 6.61 3.83 2.31
CA LEU A 238 5.61 4.29 3.26
C LEU A 238 5.80 5.78 3.52
N ALA A 239 4.76 6.56 3.34
CA ALA A 239 4.73 7.98 3.65
C ALA A 239 3.57 8.30 4.59
N GLN A 240 3.66 9.40 5.31
CA GLN A 240 2.59 9.95 6.14
C GLN A 240 2.34 11.42 5.80
N ASP A 241 1.08 11.77 5.64
CA ASP A 241 0.67 13.14 5.38
C ASP A 241 0.91 14.04 6.60
N GLU A 242 1.17 15.31 6.34
CA GLU A 242 1.21 16.38 7.35
C GLU A 242 0.02 17.34 7.23
N GLN A 243 -0.76 17.18 6.15
CA GLN A 243 -2.00 17.91 5.88
C GLN A 243 -2.96 17.09 5.02
N ARG A 244 -4.18 17.56 4.83
CA ARG A 244 -5.13 16.93 3.92
C ARG A 244 -4.72 17.12 2.45
N HIS A 245 -4.88 16.05 1.67
CA HIS A 245 -4.65 16.06 0.23
C HIS A 245 -5.89 15.55 -0.53
N SER A 246 -6.07 16.02 -1.75
CA SER A 246 -7.12 15.54 -2.67
C SER A 246 -6.74 14.22 -3.35
N VAL A 247 -5.45 14.01 -3.63
CA VAL A 247 -4.93 12.76 -4.17
C VAL A 247 -4.62 11.80 -3.03
N SER A 248 -4.95 10.52 -3.19
CA SER A 248 -4.73 9.51 -2.14
C SER A 248 -3.25 9.34 -1.80
N GLY A 249 -2.94 9.07 -0.52
CA GLY A 249 -1.56 8.89 -0.05
C GLY A 249 -0.80 7.81 -0.82
N GLY A 250 -1.47 6.70 -1.15
CA GLY A 250 -0.86 5.62 -1.90
C GLY A 250 -0.43 6.00 -3.33
N LEU A 251 -1.24 6.80 -4.03
CA LEU A 251 -0.87 7.30 -5.36
C LEU A 251 0.33 8.24 -5.26
N ARG A 252 0.34 9.14 -4.28
CA ARG A 252 1.47 10.04 -4.05
C ARG A 252 2.76 9.30 -3.68
N ALA A 253 2.65 8.26 -2.83
CA ALA A 253 3.79 7.40 -2.50
C ALA A 253 4.35 6.68 -3.73
N ARG A 254 3.47 6.19 -4.62
CA ARG A 254 3.86 5.59 -5.89
C ARG A 254 4.60 6.60 -6.78
N ASP A 255 3.98 7.74 -7.03
CA ASP A 255 4.50 8.75 -7.95
C ASP A 255 5.87 9.27 -7.46
N LYS A 256 6.00 9.50 -6.14
CA LYS A 256 7.27 9.90 -5.54
C LYS A 256 8.35 8.80 -5.64
N LEU A 257 8.01 7.54 -5.46
CA LEU A 257 8.97 6.45 -5.65
C LEU A 257 9.44 6.36 -7.11
N LEU A 258 8.54 6.55 -8.09
CA LEU A 258 8.89 6.56 -9.51
C LEU A 258 9.84 7.72 -9.85
N GLU A 259 9.63 8.90 -9.28
CA GLU A 259 10.55 10.05 -9.42
C GLU A 259 11.93 9.73 -8.85
N ASP A 260 12.00 9.15 -7.65
CA ASP A 260 13.23 8.87 -6.93
C ASP A 260 13.99 7.65 -7.48
N TRP A 261 13.31 6.77 -8.23
CA TRP A 261 13.82 5.44 -8.58
C TRP A 261 15.20 5.46 -9.25
N ALA A 262 15.42 6.35 -10.22
CA ALA A 262 16.69 6.44 -10.91
C ALA A 262 17.85 6.80 -9.96
N GLY A 263 17.61 7.73 -9.02
CA GLY A 263 18.58 8.09 -7.98
C GLY A 263 18.88 6.96 -7.02
N LEU A 264 17.84 6.23 -6.58
CA LEU A 264 17.98 5.04 -5.72
C LEU A 264 18.84 3.97 -6.40
N MET A 265 18.58 3.69 -7.69
CA MET A 265 19.37 2.70 -8.44
C MET A 265 20.81 3.12 -8.66
N ALA A 266 21.09 4.40 -8.91
CA ALA A 266 22.46 4.91 -9.01
C ALA A 266 23.22 4.75 -7.69
N GLY A 267 22.56 4.97 -6.55
CA GLY A 267 23.14 4.74 -5.22
C GLY A 267 23.47 3.28 -4.90
N LEU A 268 22.77 2.32 -5.49
CA LEU A 268 23.06 0.88 -5.35
C LEU A 268 24.25 0.43 -6.20
N GLY A 269 24.46 1.03 -7.38
CA GLY A 269 25.55 0.68 -8.31
C GLY A 269 26.93 1.24 -7.91
N GLY A 270 26.99 2.12 -6.93
CA GLY A 270 28.23 2.73 -6.42
C GLY A 270 28.81 2.06 -5.15
N ARG A 271 28.27 0.93 -4.72
CA ARG A 271 28.73 0.19 -3.52
C ARG A 271 29.53 -1.05 -3.89
#